data_7ccccf58b2cb82febf84751fe3d8b4de
#
_entry.id   7ccccf58b2cb82febf84751fe3d8b4de
#
_cell.length_a   1.000
_cell.length_b   1.000
_cell.length_c   1.000
_cell.angle_alpha   90.00
_cell.angle_beta   90.00
_cell.angle_gamma   90.00
#
_symmetry.space_group_name_H-M   'P 1'
#
loop_
_entity.id
_entity.type
_entity.pdbx_description
1 polymer ?
#
loop_
_entity_poly.entity_id
_entity_poly.type
_entity_poly.pdbx_seq_one_letter_code
_entity_poly.pdbx_strand_id
1 'polypeptide(L)'
;MFEALAILAVVVAVHLWQTRGLPEGAAPPLVGLASDGKPFDLAANYSGGDTALRRAPTLVVFWASWCPVCKAESGNVARAARHWPVASVAMQSGDAATVAAYLAERGETTPAVVDADGRIAAGWNVAGVPTHYIVDADGKVRFRVVGYATTAGLMARLWWAEHVRGG
;
A
#
# COMPACT_ATOMS: atom_id res chain seq x y z
N MET A 1 -9.22 5.41 35.03
CA MET A 1 -10.02 5.99 33.93
C MET A 1 -9.28 7.11 33.20
N PHE A 2 -8.69 8.08 33.90
CA PHE A 2 -7.92 9.19 33.27
C PHE A 2 -6.70 8.72 32.47
N GLU A 3 -5.96 7.72 32.95
CA GLU A 3 -4.78 7.18 32.25
C GLU A 3 -5.15 6.55 30.90
N ALA A 4 -6.24 5.78 30.85
CA ALA A 4 -6.70 5.17 29.60
C ALA A 4 -7.13 6.22 28.56
N LEU A 5 -7.76 7.31 29.00
CA LEU A 5 -8.13 8.43 28.12
C LEU A 5 -6.89 9.20 27.64
N ALA A 6 -5.89 9.38 28.51
CA ALA A 6 -4.64 10.03 28.14
C ALA A 6 -3.87 9.20 27.10
N ILE A 7 -3.76 7.88 27.30
CA ILE A 7 -3.12 6.96 26.35
C ILE A 7 -3.87 7.00 25.01
N LEU A 8 -5.19 6.93 25.03
CA LEU A 8 -6.00 7.01 23.81
C LEU A 8 -5.78 8.33 23.07
N ALA A 9 -5.76 9.45 23.80
CA ALA A 9 -5.51 10.78 23.21
C ALA A 9 -4.12 10.87 22.56
N VAL A 10 -3.09 10.32 23.21
CA VAL A 10 -1.73 10.26 22.67
C VAL A 10 -1.69 9.39 21.42
N VAL A 11 -2.30 8.20 21.44
CA VAL A 11 -2.37 7.30 20.28
C VAL A 11 -3.07 7.98 19.10
N VAL A 12 -4.21 8.64 19.35
CA VAL A 12 -4.94 9.39 18.34
C VAL A 12 -4.11 10.55 17.79
N ALA A 13 -3.46 11.31 18.67
CA ALA A 13 -2.62 12.44 18.26
C ALA A 13 -1.43 11.99 17.40
N VAL A 14 -0.75 10.91 17.80
CA VAL A 14 0.35 10.31 17.03
C VAL A 14 -0.16 9.81 15.67
N HIS A 15 -1.30 9.13 15.67
CA HIS A 15 -1.90 8.64 14.41
C HIS A 15 -2.24 9.80 13.47
N LEU A 16 -2.90 10.84 13.96
CA LEU A 16 -3.23 12.04 13.18
C LEU A 16 -1.97 12.77 12.69
N TRP A 17 -0.92 12.81 13.50
CA TRP A 17 0.35 13.41 13.10
C TRP A 17 1.04 12.61 12.00
N GLN A 18 1.10 11.29 12.11
CA GLN A 18 1.70 10.40 11.13
C GLN A 18 0.96 10.41 9.78
N THR A 19 -0.35 10.67 9.79
CA THR A 19 -1.16 10.72 8.57
C THR A 19 -1.25 12.10 7.93
N ARG A 20 -0.70 13.15 8.57
CA ARG A 20 -0.66 14.50 7.99
C ARG A 20 0.20 14.53 6.72
N GLY A 21 -0.31 15.22 5.70
CA GLY A 21 0.42 15.40 4.45
C GLY A 21 0.47 14.17 3.53
N LEU A 22 -0.12 13.04 3.92
CA LEU A 22 -0.30 11.93 2.98
C LEU A 22 -1.31 12.32 1.88
N PRO A 23 -1.13 11.85 0.65
CA PRO A 23 -2.02 12.19 -0.46
C PRO A 23 -3.49 11.96 -0.15
N GLU A 24 -4.31 12.93 -0.52
CA GLU A 24 -5.78 12.85 -0.50
C GLU A 24 -6.33 13.15 -1.89
N GLY A 25 -7.48 12.58 -2.23
CA GLY A 25 -8.05 12.75 -3.55
C GLY A 25 -7.40 11.85 -4.60
N ALA A 26 -7.01 12.36 -5.76
CA ALA A 26 -6.41 11.56 -6.82
C ALA A 26 -5.08 10.92 -6.36
N ALA A 27 -4.92 9.62 -6.62
CA ALA A 27 -3.69 8.92 -6.31
C ALA A 27 -2.52 9.50 -7.13
N PRO A 28 -1.36 9.74 -6.51
CA PRO A 28 -0.18 10.16 -7.24
C PRO A 28 0.23 9.11 -8.29
N PRO A 29 0.98 9.49 -9.32
CA PRO A 29 1.53 8.54 -10.28
C PRO A 29 2.36 7.46 -9.58
N LEU A 30 2.14 6.20 -9.96
CA LEU A 30 2.96 5.08 -9.55
C LEU A 30 3.34 4.33 -10.83
N VAL A 31 4.47 4.71 -11.39
CA VAL A 31 5.02 4.16 -12.64
C VAL A 31 6.45 3.74 -12.37
N GLY A 32 6.81 2.53 -12.78
CA GLY A 32 8.17 2.02 -12.58
C GLY A 32 8.36 0.63 -13.18
N LEU A 33 9.52 0.05 -12.95
CA LEU A 33 9.82 -1.34 -13.28
C LEU A 33 9.55 -2.22 -12.05
N ALA A 34 8.81 -3.29 -12.26
CA ALA A 34 8.62 -4.31 -11.25
C ALA A 34 9.83 -5.25 -11.16
N SER A 35 9.96 -5.97 -10.07
CA SER A 35 11.05 -6.91 -9.82
C SER A 35 11.12 -8.08 -10.81
N ASP A 36 10.04 -8.32 -11.56
CA ASP A 36 10.00 -9.31 -12.68
C ASP A 36 10.42 -8.69 -14.03
N GLY A 37 10.89 -7.45 -14.03
CA GLY A 37 11.35 -6.72 -15.22
C GLY A 37 10.24 -6.11 -16.08
N LYS A 38 8.96 -6.24 -15.68
CA LYS A 38 7.85 -5.67 -16.44
C LYS A 38 7.57 -4.22 -16.03
N PRO A 39 7.16 -3.38 -16.99
CA PRO A 39 6.68 -2.05 -16.65
C PRO A 39 5.38 -2.14 -15.85
N PHE A 40 5.25 -1.30 -14.84
CA PHE A 40 4.06 -1.15 -14.01
C PHE A 40 3.55 0.28 -14.09
N ASP A 41 2.26 0.44 -14.27
CA ASP A 41 1.55 1.72 -14.20
C ASP A 41 0.23 1.51 -13.45
N LEU A 42 0.09 2.14 -12.28
CA LEU A 42 -1.13 2.07 -11.48
C LEU A 42 -2.35 2.63 -12.22
N ALA A 43 -2.16 3.68 -13.03
CA ALA A 43 -3.25 4.29 -13.77
C ALA A 43 -3.87 3.33 -14.80
N ALA A 44 -3.11 2.39 -15.33
CA ALA A 44 -3.61 1.36 -16.21
C ALA A 44 -4.68 0.45 -15.57
N ASN A 45 -4.69 0.36 -14.22
CA ASN A 45 -5.70 -0.39 -13.49
C ASN A 45 -7.07 0.33 -13.45
N TYR A 46 -7.09 1.65 -13.69
CA TYR A 46 -8.30 2.47 -13.65
C TYR A 46 -8.77 2.91 -15.03
N SER A 47 -7.83 2.99 -16.01
CA SER A 47 -8.04 3.58 -17.33
C SER A 47 -8.51 2.56 -18.37
N GLY A 48 -9.70 2.04 -18.22
CA GLY A 48 -10.37 1.39 -19.33
C GLY A 48 -10.35 -0.14 -19.35
N GLY A 49 -11.49 -0.67 -19.69
CA GLY A 49 -11.77 -2.07 -19.97
C GLY A 49 -12.63 -2.77 -18.94
N ASP A 50 -13.55 -3.53 -19.45
CA ASP A 50 -14.74 -4.10 -18.81
C ASP A 50 -14.47 -5.36 -17.94
N THR A 51 -13.34 -5.45 -17.26
CA THR A 51 -13.07 -6.57 -16.36
C THR A 51 -13.39 -6.19 -14.92
N ALA A 52 -14.04 -7.10 -14.18
CA ALA A 52 -14.41 -6.90 -12.77
C ALA A 52 -13.23 -6.49 -11.87
N LEU A 53 -12.01 -6.96 -12.17
CA LEU A 53 -10.79 -6.59 -11.47
C LEU A 53 -10.38 -5.12 -11.65
N ARG A 54 -10.76 -4.48 -12.77
CA ARG A 54 -10.47 -3.07 -13.05
C ARG A 54 -11.42 -2.09 -12.35
N ARG A 55 -12.51 -2.59 -11.78
CA ARG A 55 -13.46 -1.82 -10.96
C ARG A 55 -13.23 -2.02 -9.47
N ALA A 56 -12.30 -2.88 -9.09
CA ALA A 56 -11.98 -3.14 -7.70
C ALA A 56 -10.99 -2.09 -7.17
N PRO A 57 -11.08 -1.73 -5.88
CA PRO A 57 -10.08 -0.90 -5.25
C PRO A 57 -8.73 -1.63 -5.22
N THR A 58 -7.65 -0.87 -5.29
CA THR A 58 -6.28 -1.37 -5.25
C THR A 58 -5.65 -1.03 -3.91
N LEU A 59 -5.03 -2.03 -3.28
CA LEU A 59 -4.15 -1.83 -2.13
C LEU A 59 -2.75 -1.47 -2.62
N VAL A 60 -2.30 -0.25 -2.37
CA VAL A 60 -0.92 0.18 -2.61
C VAL A 60 -0.14 0.04 -1.32
N VAL A 61 0.95 -0.74 -1.32
CA VAL A 61 1.76 -1.02 -0.13
C VAL A 61 3.21 -0.62 -0.37
N PHE A 62 3.68 0.33 0.42
CA PHE A 62 5.10 0.68 0.51
C PHE A 62 5.76 -0.11 1.63
N TRP A 63 6.83 -0.84 1.31
CA TRP A 63 7.55 -1.68 2.25
C TRP A 63 9.06 -1.67 1.94
N ALA A 64 9.86 -2.24 2.83
CA ALA A 64 11.30 -2.42 2.59
C ALA A 64 11.79 -3.77 3.12
N SER A 65 12.83 -4.31 2.46
CA SER A 65 13.43 -5.60 2.83
C SER A 65 14.08 -5.59 4.23
N TRP A 66 14.53 -4.44 4.67
CA TRP A 66 15.13 -4.22 5.99
C TRP A 66 14.12 -3.92 7.10
N CYS A 67 12.82 -3.80 6.79
CA CYS A 67 11.76 -3.42 7.73
C CYS A 67 11.18 -4.65 8.46
N PRO A 68 11.38 -4.83 9.76
CA PRO A 68 10.87 -6.00 10.49
C PRO A 68 9.34 -6.02 10.59
N VAL A 69 8.69 -4.84 10.69
CA VAL A 69 7.23 -4.72 10.75
C VAL A 69 6.61 -5.14 9.41
N CYS A 70 7.24 -4.76 8.29
CA CYS A 70 6.80 -5.17 6.95
C CYS A 70 6.86 -6.70 6.79
N LYS A 71 7.91 -7.33 7.33
CA LYS A 71 8.03 -8.79 7.34
C LYS A 71 6.92 -9.46 8.14
N ALA A 72 6.58 -8.88 9.29
CA ALA A 72 5.54 -9.42 10.17
C ALA A 72 4.13 -9.32 9.57
N GLU A 73 3.87 -8.31 8.74
CA GLU A 73 2.55 -8.11 8.14
C GLU A 73 2.37 -8.68 6.72
N SER A 74 3.44 -9.16 6.07
CA SER A 74 3.38 -9.62 4.67
C SER A 74 2.27 -10.64 4.43
N GLY A 75 2.04 -11.55 5.39
CA GLY A 75 0.93 -12.49 5.33
C GLY A 75 -0.46 -11.84 5.36
N ASN A 76 -0.62 -10.65 5.94
CA ASN A 76 -1.89 -9.90 5.92
C ASN A 76 -2.14 -9.30 4.54
N VAL A 77 -1.10 -8.75 3.93
CA VAL A 77 -1.14 -8.23 2.55
C VAL A 77 -1.42 -9.36 1.56
N ALA A 78 -0.73 -10.49 1.71
CA ALA A 78 -0.94 -11.67 0.85
C ALA A 78 -2.38 -12.22 0.93
N ARG A 79 -3.04 -12.13 2.10
CA ARG A 79 -4.46 -12.51 2.23
C ARG A 79 -5.37 -11.52 1.50
N ALA A 80 -5.10 -10.21 1.60
CA ALA A 80 -5.86 -9.21 0.86
C ALA A 80 -5.69 -9.38 -0.67
N ALA A 81 -4.49 -9.74 -1.13
CA ALA A 81 -4.18 -9.99 -2.54
C ALA A 81 -4.96 -11.14 -3.18
N ARG A 82 -5.58 -12.01 -2.39
CA ARG A 82 -6.46 -13.08 -2.91
C ARG A 82 -7.80 -12.55 -3.43
N HIS A 83 -8.17 -11.35 -3.02
CA HIS A 83 -9.51 -10.79 -3.28
C HIS A 83 -9.44 -9.46 -4.03
N TRP A 84 -8.37 -8.69 -3.86
CA TRP A 84 -8.20 -7.37 -4.46
C TRP A 84 -6.82 -7.19 -5.08
N PRO A 85 -6.70 -6.36 -6.12
CA PRO A 85 -5.41 -5.98 -6.68
C PRO A 85 -4.48 -5.37 -5.64
N VAL A 86 -3.20 -5.73 -5.69
CA VAL A 86 -2.15 -5.16 -4.84
C VAL A 86 -1.05 -4.58 -5.71
N ALA A 87 -0.75 -3.31 -5.52
CA ALA A 87 0.43 -2.64 -6.03
C ALA A 87 1.49 -2.58 -4.92
N SER A 88 2.47 -3.45 -5.00
CA SER A 88 3.56 -3.57 -4.03
C SER A 88 4.73 -2.70 -4.46
N VAL A 89 5.29 -1.87 -3.56
CA VAL A 89 6.42 -0.96 -3.83
C VAL A 89 7.54 -1.24 -2.84
N ALA A 90 8.67 -1.70 -3.35
CA ALA A 90 9.88 -1.98 -2.58
C ALA A 90 10.76 -0.72 -2.49
N MET A 91 10.58 0.06 -1.42
CA MET A 91 11.29 1.30 -1.18
C MET A 91 12.71 1.00 -0.65
N GLN A 92 13.74 1.56 -1.31
CA GLN A 92 15.15 1.48 -0.87
C GLN A 92 15.58 0.06 -0.47
N SER A 93 15.19 -0.93 -1.27
CA SER A 93 15.42 -2.35 -1.01
C SER A 93 16.39 -3.01 -1.99
N GLY A 94 17.16 -2.20 -2.72
CA GLY A 94 18.08 -2.64 -3.76
C GLY A 94 17.48 -2.55 -5.17
N ASP A 95 18.13 -3.20 -6.10
CA ASP A 95 17.71 -3.30 -7.51
C ASP A 95 16.65 -4.41 -7.72
N ALA A 96 16.20 -4.55 -8.97
CA ALA A 96 15.17 -5.52 -9.33
C ALA A 96 15.57 -6.97 -9.00
N ALA A 97 16.83 -7.33 -9.23
CA ALA A 97 17.32 -8.67 -8.95
C ALA A 97 17.36 -8.96 -7.43
N THR A 98 17.80 -7.99 -6.63
CA THR A 98 17.83 -8.06 -5.18
C THR A 98 16.40 -8.19 -4.60
N VAL A 99 15.46 -7.39 -5.10
CA VAL A 99 14.05 -7.43 -4.67
C VAL A 99 13.40 -8.76 -5.09
N ALA A 100 13.65 -9.24 -6.31
CA ALA A 100 13.14 -10.53 -6.78
C ALA A 100 13.64 -11.69 -5.94
N ALA A 101 14.95 -11.72 -5.62
CA ALA A 101 15.54 -12.75 -4.76
C ALA A 101 14.90 -12.74 -3.35
N TYR A 102 14.75 -11.56 -2.75
CA TYR A 102 14.09 -11.39 -1.44
C TYR A 102 12.66 -11.94 -1.42
N LEU A 103 11.86 -11.62 -2.46
CA LEU A 103 10.48 -12.10 -2.57
C LEU A 103 10.44 -13.63 -2.74
N ALA A 104 11.34 -14.20 -3.58
CA ALA A 104 11.43 -15.62 -3.82
C ALA A 104 11.79 -16.41 -2.54
N GLU A 105 12.77 -15.92 -1.75
CA GLU A 105 13.15 -16.54 -0.45
C GLU A 105 11.97 -16.61 0.52
N ARG A 106 10.99 -15.69 0.40
CA ARG A 106 9.81 -15.64 1.26
C ARG A 106 8.59 -16.33 0.67
N GLY A 107 8.71 -16.91 -0.52
CA GLY A 107 7.58 -17.52 -1.24
C GLY A 107 6.49 -16.49 -1.65
N GLU A 108 6.87 -15.21 -1.77
CA GLU A 108 5.97 -14.16 -2.22
C GLU A 108 5.95 -14.11 -3.74
N THR A 109 4.75 -14.21 -4.32
CA THR A 109 4.57 -14.31 -5.78
C THR A 109 4.17 -13.00 -6.45
N THR A 110 3.76 -11.99 -5.66
CA THR A 110 3.40 -10.68 -6.18
C THR A 110 4.67 -9.86 -6.47
N PRO A 111 4.95 -9.48 -7.73
CA PRO A 111 6.09 -8.63 -8.03
C PRO A 111 5.95 -7.27 -7.35
N ALA A 112 7.07 -6.64 -7.00
CA ALA A 112 7.08 -5.31 -6.43
C ALA A 112 7.71 -4.31 -7.40
N VAL A 113 7.12 -3.12 -7.50
CA VAL A 113 7.73 -1.98 -8.19
C VAL A 113 8.98 -1.57 -7.40
N VAL A 114 10.10 -1.43 -8.09
CA VAL A 114 11.39 -1.14 -7.46
C VAL A 114 11.56 0.37 -7.34
N ASP A 115 11.61 0.85 -6.11
CA ASP A 115 11.83 2.25 -5.76
C ASP A 115 13.18 2.40 -5.02
N ALA A 116 14.26 2.11 -5.73
CA ALA A 116 15.61 2.03 -5.16
C ALA A 116 16.08 3.36 -4.57
N ASP A 117 15.71 4.47 -5.17
CA ASP A 117 16.07 5.83 -4.76
C ASP A 117 14.98 6.54 -3.92
N GLY A 118 13.82 5.91 -3.70
CA GLY A 118 12.73 6.45 -2.89
C GLY A 118 11.92 7.55 -3.56
N ARG A 119 12.06 7.75 -4.89
CA ARG A 119 11.32 8.82 -5.60
C ARG A 119 9.82 8.56 -5.68
N ILE A 120 9.41 7.31 -5.87
CA ILE A 120 7.98 6.95 -5.89
C ILE A 120 7.41 7.18 -4.49
N ALA A 121 8.09 6.70 -3.46
CA ALA A 121 7.68 6.91 -2.06
C ALA A 121 7.60 8.41 -1.71
N ALA A 122 8.56 9.21 -2.13
CA ALA A 122 8.54 10.66 -1.94
C ALA A 122 7.33 11.32 -2.62
N GLY A 123 6.99 10.92 -3.86
CA GLY A 123 5.81 11.40 -4.58
C GLY A 123 4.48 11.06 -3.87
N TRP A 124 4.47 9.97 -3.09
CA TRP A 124 3.35 9.56 -2.26
C TRP A 124 3.42 10.08 -0.81
N ASN A 125 4.38 10.96 -0.50
CA ASN A 125 4.64 11.45 0.85
C ASN A 125 4.84 10.34 1.90
N VAL A 126 5.46 9.23 1.51
CA VAL A 126 5.79 8.13 2.40
C VAL A 126 7.06 8.46 3.16
N ALA A 127 6.93 8.76 4.44
CA ALA A 127 8.05 9.05 5.34
C ALA A 127 8.61 7.80 6.05
N GLY A 128 7.90 6.68 5.98
CA GLY A 128 8.30 5.43 6.63
C GLY A 128 7.47 4.25 6.16
N VAL A 129 7.97 3.05 6.47
CA VAL A 129 7.33 1.79 6.05
C VAL A 129 7.00 0.93 7.27
N PRO A 130 5.94 0.12 7.21
CA PRO A 130 5.01 0.02 6.10
C PRO A 130 4.03 1.20 6.02
N THR A 131 3.62 1.57 4.81
CA THR A 131 2.56 2.53 4.57
C THR A 131 1.62 1.99 3.49
N HIS A 132 0.32 2.08 3.74
CA HIS A 132 -0.72 1.52 2.91
C HIS A 132 -1.65 2.62 2.43
N TYR A 133 -2.03 2.54 1.16
CA TYR A 133 -3.11 3.33 0.58
C TYR A 133 -4.14 2.40 -0.02
N ILE A 134 -5.40 2.75 0.12
CA ILE A 134 -6.48 2.09 -0.60
C ILE A 134 -7.00 3.10 -1.62
N VAL A 135 -6.82 2.77 -2.87
CA VAL A 135 -7.21 3.58 -4.02
C VAL A 135 -8.43 2.93 -4.65
N ASP A 136 -9.49 3.70 -4.81
CA ASP A 136 -10.72 3.18 -5.41
C ASP A 136 -10.63 3.01 -6.94
N ALA A 137 -11.71 2.52 -7.54
CA ALA A 137 -11.79 2.29 -8.97
C ALA A 137 -11.73 3.59 -9.82
N ASP A 138 -11.91 4.75 -9.21
CA ASP A 138 -11.80 6.06 -9.85
C ASP A 138 -10.39 6.66 -9.70
N GLY A 139 -9.46 5.90 -9.11
CA GLY A 139 -8.10 6.35 -8.87
C GLY A 139 -7.96 7.33 -7.70
N LYS A 140 -8.93 7.37 -6.78
CA LYS A 140 -8.90 8.25 -5.61
C LYS A 140 -8.44 7.51 -4.37
N VAL A 141 -7.56 8.12 -3.59
CA VAL A 141 -7.16 7.62 -2.28
C VAL A 141 -8.33 7.74 -1.31
N ARG A 142 -8.79 6.62 -0.77
CA ARG A 142 -9.89 6.53 0.21
C ARG A 142 -9.40 6.32 1.63
N PHE A 143 -8.34 5.54 1.78
CA PHE A 143 -7.74 5.27 3.08
C PHE A 143 -6.23 5.28 2.98
N ARG A 144 -5.60 5.64 4.09
CA ARG A 144 -4.17 5.60 4.31
C ARG A 144 -3.89 5.07 5.72
N VAL A 145 -2.92 4.20 5.85
CA VAL A 145 -2.51 3.59 7.11
C VAL A 145 -1.00 3.57 7.17
N VAL A 146 -0.43 4.06 8.25
CA VAL A 146 1.00 4.00 8.53
C VAL A 146 1.24 2.99 9.64
N GLY A 147 2.24 2.14 9.47
CA GLY A 147 2.58 1.07 10.41
C GLY A 147 1.78 -0.21 10.14
N TYR A 148 1.84 -1.13 11.09
CA TYR A 148 1.27 -2.48 10.98
C TYR A 148 -0.23 -2.46 10.68
N ALA A 149 -0.64 -3.14 9.63
CA ALA A 149 -2.04 -3.31 9.26
C ALA A 149 -2.49 -4.77 9.42
N THR A 150 -3.60 -4.97 10.13
CA THR A 150 -4.20 -6.30 10.28
C THR A 150 -4.97 -6.72 9.02
N THR A 151 -5.07 -8.03 8.77
CA THR A 151 -5.90 -8.57 7.67
C THR A 151 -7.32 -8.01 7.70
N ALA A 152 -7.98 -8.04 8.86
CA ALA A 152 -9.35 -7.55 9.00
C ALA A 152 -9.44 -6.04 8.70
N GLY A 153 -8.46 -5.25 9.15
CA GLY A 153 -8.40 -3.83 8.88
C GLY A 153 -8.22 -3.48 7.41
N LEU A 154 -7.37 -4.23 6.69
CA LEU A 154 -7.19 -4.07 5.24
C LEU A 154 -8.46 -4.47 4.48
N MET A 155 -8.99 -5.66 4.77
CA MET A 155 -10.18 -6.18 4.08
C MET A 155 -11.41 -5.30 4.27
N ALA A 156 -11.64 -4.79 5.50
CA ALA A 156 -12.77 -3.90 5.77
C ALA A 156 -12.70 -2.60 4.95
N ARG A 157 -11.51 -2.00 4.83
CA ARG A 157 -11.31 -0.76 4.05
C ARG A 157 -11.43 -1.00 2.55
N LEU A 158 -10.89 -2.12 2.05
CA LEU A 158 -11.01 -2.51 0.64
C LEU A 158 -12.47 -2.78 0.28
N TRP A 159 -13.17 -3.56 1.11
CA TRP A 159 -14.59 -3.81 0.95
C TRP A 159 -15.42 -2.50 0.95
N TRP A 160 -15.11 -1.59 1.88
CA TRP A 160 -15.77 -0.29 1.93
C TRP A 160 -15.53 0.53 0.66
N ALA A 161 -14.28 0.60 0.20
CA ALA A 161 -13.92 1.34 -1.01
C ALA A 161 -14.56 0.75 -2.28
N GLU A 162 -14.88 -0.55 -2.28
CA GLU A 162 -15.57 -1.24 -3.36
C GLU A 162 -17.07 -0.94 -3.39
N HIS A 163 -17.72 -0.89 -2.21
CA HIS A 163 -19.18 -0.84 -2.10
C HIS A 163 -19.72 0.56 -1.80
N VAL A 164 -18.95 1.39 -1.08
CA VAL A 164 -19.34 2.75 -0.70
C VAL A 164 -18.67 3.73 -1.64
N ARG A 165 -19.18 3.85 -2.85
CA ARG A 165 -18.77 4.90 -3.78
C ARG A 165 -19.28 6.23 -3.22
N GLY A 166 -18.35 7.07 -2.76
CA GLY A 166 -18.69 8.41 -2.36
C GLY A 166 -19.26 9.17 -3.56
N GLY A 167 -20.44 9.74 -3.37
CA GLY A 167 -21.06 10.66 -4.31
C GLY A 167 -20.20 11.89 -4.52
#